data_560f82287e2213067f0d3ff2facbecf7
#
_entry.id   560f82287e2213067f0d3ff2facbecf7
#
_cell.length_a   1.000
_cell.length_b   1.000
_cell.length_c   1.000
_cell.angle_alpha   90.00
_cell.angle_beta   90.00
_cell.angle_gamma   90.00
#
_symmetry.space_group_name_H-M   'P 1'
#
loop_
_entity.id
_entity.type
_entity.pdbx_description
1 polymer ?
#
loop_
_entity_poly.entity_id
_entity_poly.type
_entity_poly.pdbx_seq_one_letter_code
_entity_poly.pdbx_strand_id
1 'polypeptide(L)'
;MKIRSVIHLALIIAVGIASAVPALAQDKKADAQLRTIHGSVLDKAETPVPSSVVYLLNVKSQAVKTYIADEAGNYRFSGLDPNSDYEVHAEHLDLASPTHTVSSYESRRDVEIILKLTHKKAAH
;
A
#
# COMPACT_ATOMS: atom_id res chain seq x y z
N MET A 1 -27.38 -2.75 56.13
CA MET A 1 -28.25 -3.39 55.13
C MET A 1 -28.28 -2.68 53.83
N LYS A 2 -28.38 -1.39 53.84
CA LYS A 2 -28.49 -0.58 52.60
C LYS A 2 -27.22 -0.50 51.80
N ILE A 3 -26.11 -0.69 52.45
CA ILE A 3 -24.78 -0.59 51.84
C ILE A 3 -24.52 -1.72 50.86
N ARG A 4 -25.14 -2.84 51.03
CA ARG A 4 -24.92 -4.03 50.18
C ARG A 4 -25.33 -3.83 48.74
N SER A 5 -26.41 -3.12 48.50
CA SER A 5 -26.90 -2.90 47.14
C SER A 5 -26.00 -1.98 46.33
N VAL A 6 -25.26 -1.09 46.97
CA VAL A 6 -24.34 -0.20 46.31
C VAL A 6 -23.14 -0.94 45.73
N ILE A 7 -22.68 -1.96 46.45
CA ILE A 7 -21.52 -2.76 46.04
C ILE A 7 -21.81 -3.55 44.75
N HIS A 8 -23.02 -4.01 44.57
CA HIS A 8 -23.39 -4.77 43.38
C HIS A 8 -23.38 -3.95 42.12
N LEU A 9 -23.68 -2.65 42.21
CA LEU A 9 -23.67 -1.76 41.06
C LEU A 9 -22.26 -1.53 40.52
N ALA A 10 -21.27 -1.40 41.39
CA ALA A 10 -19.89 -1.18 40.98
C ALA A 10 -19.33 -2.35 40.18
N LEU A 11 -19.77 -3.55 40.44
CA LEU A 11 -19.29 -4.74 39.78
C LEU A 11 -19.69 -4.80 38.30
N ILE A 12 -20.89 -4.34 38.00
CA ILE A 12 -21.44 -4.40 36.64
C ILE A 12 -20.69 -3.48 35.69
N ILE A 13 -20.23 -2.34 36.16
CA ILE A 13 -19.52 -1.36 35.34
C ILE A 13 -18.19 -1.88 34.84
N ALA A 14 -17.49 -2.67 35.64
CA ALA A 14 -16.17 -3.21 35.29
C ALA A 14 -16.22 -4.17 34.10
N VAL A 15 -17.31 -4.90 33.94
CA VAL A 15 -17.44 -5.89 32.87
C VAL A 15 -17.62 -5.25 31.50
N GLY A 16 -18.29 -4.10 31.43
CA GLY A 16 -18.55 -3.42 30.18
C GLY A 16 -17.29 -2.85 29.50
N ILE A 17 -16.28 -2.51 30.28
CA ILE A 17 -15.06 -1.91 29.75
C ILE A 17 -14.16 -2.95 29.08
N ALA A 18 -14.13 -4.17 29.58
CA ALA A 18 -13.26 -5.21 29.06
C ALA A 18 -13.61 -5.67 27.64
N SER A 19 -14.85 -5.52 27.21
CA SER A 19 -15.31 -6.04 25.93
C SER A 19 -14.91 -5.16 24.74
N ALA A 20 -14.46 -3.94 24.95
CA ALA A 20 -14.09 -3.02 23.85
C ALA A 20 -12.69 -3.29 23.28
N VAL A 21 -11.78 -3.90 24.04
CA VAL A 21 -10.38 -4.08 23.67
C VAL A 21 -10.16 -5.04 22.49
N PRO A 22 -10.87 -6.17 22.37
CA PRO A 22 -10.64 -7.10 21.25
C PRO A 22 -10.91 -6.55 19.86
N ALA A 23 -11.82 -5.61 19.71
CA ALA A 23 -12.18 -5.04 18.41
C ALA A 23 -11.01 -4.24 17.80
N LEU A 24 -10.27 -3.48 18.61
CA LEU A 24 -9.12 -2.72 18.13
C LEU A 24 -7.97 -3.62 17.66
N ALA A 25 -7.76 -4.74 18.32
CA ALA A 25 -6.71 -5.67 17.94
C ALA A 25 -6.99 -6.32 16.59
N GLN A 26 -8.24 -6.56 16.24
CA GLN A 26 -8.61 -7.14 14.94
C GLN A 26 -8.35 -6.19 13.78
N ASP A 27 -8.61 -4.90 13.96
CA ASP A 27 -8.37 -3.90 12.92
C ASP A 27 -6.88 -3.80 12.58
N LYS A 28 -6.01 -3.85 13.58
CA LYS A 28 -4.56 -3.82 13.37
C LYS A 28 -4.07 -5.04 12.60
N LYS A 29 -4.63 -6.21 12.83
CA LYS A 29 -4.24 -7.43 12.12
C LYS A 29 -4.63 -7.36 10.64
N ALA A 30 -5.79 -6.82 10.33
CA ALA A 30 -6.24 -6.67 8.95
C ALA A 30 -5.30 -5.76 8.16
N ASP A 31 -4.90 -4.62 8.73
CA ASP A 31 -3.97 -3.68 8.08
C ASP A 31 -2.61 -4.31 7.84
N ALA A 32 -2.11 -5.13 8.77
CA ALA A 32 -0.81 -5.76 8.65
C ALA A 32 -0.73 -6.79 7.52
N GLN A 33 -1.87 -7.23 6.97
CA GLN A 33 -1.91 -8.22 5.90
C GLN A 33 -1.92 -7.59 4.50
N LEU A 34 -2.07 -6.28 4.41
CA LEU A 34 -2.09 -5.58 3.14
C LEU A 34 -0.67 -5.41 2.58
N ARG A 35 -0.59 -5.24 1.26
CA ARG A 35 0.69 -5.15 0.55
C ARG A 35 1.04 -3.71 0.25
N THR A 36 2.35 -3.44 0.18
CA THR A 36 2.90 -2.16 -0.24
C THR A 36 3.85 -2.40 -1.41
N ILE A 37 3.75 -1.57 -2.45
CA ILE A 37 4.71 -1.51 -3.55
C ILE A 37 5.31 -0.11 -3.54
N HIS A 38 6.63 -0.02 -3.48
CA HIS A 38 7.33 1.26 -3.42
C HIS A 38 8.66 1.17 -4.15
N GLY A 39 9.29 2.29 -4.36
CA GLY A 39 10.60 2.33 -4.99
C GLY A 39 10.94 3.71 -5.50
N SER A 40 11.77 3.75 -6.51
CA SER A 40 12.22 5.01 -7.13
C SER A 40 12.10 4.94 -8.64
N VAL A 41 11.96 6.12 -9.24
CA VAL A 41 12.00 6.29 -10.69
C VAL A 41 13.34 6.90 -11.04
N LEU A 42 14.12 6.21 -11.86
CA LEU A 42 15.47 6.63 -12.27
C LEU A 42 15.54 6.75 -13.79
N ASP A 43 16.48 7.59 -14.29
CA ASP A 43 16.81 7.62 -15.71
C ASP A 43 17.94 6.61 -16.04
N LYS A 44 18.43 6.64 -17.27
CA LYS A 44 19.50 5.72 -17.71
C LYS A 44 20.80 5.91 -16.91
N ALA A 45 21.04 7.11 -16.43
CA ALA A 45 22.23 7.43 -15.63
C ALA A 45 22.02 7.13 -14.14
N GLU A 46 20.89 6.51 -13.80
CA GLU A 46 20.50 6.18 -12.43
C GLU A 46 20.27 7.42 -11.56
N THR A 47 19.92 8.53 -12.19
CA THR A 47 19.54 9.76 -11.50
C THR A 47 18.04 9.75 -11.23
N PRO A 48 17.61 10.12 -10.02
CA PRO A 48 16.18 10.20 -9.72
C PRO A 48 15.46 11.19 -10.62
N VAL A 49 14.25 10.84 -11.03
CA VAL A 49 13.43 11.67 -11.90
C VAL A 49 12.18 12.12 -11.13
N PRO A 50 12.21 13.32 -10.53
CA PRO A 50 11.04 13.81 -9.81
C PRO A 50 9.88 14.11 -10.75
N SER A 51 8.69 14.14 -10.22
CA SER A 51 7.45 14.44 -10.94
C SER A 51 7.08 13.40 -12.01
N SER A 52 7.73 12.26 -12.03
CA SER A 52 7.30 11.13 -12.86
C SER A 52 5.96 10.62 -12.39
N VAL A 53 5.11 10.18 -13.32
CA VAL A 53 3.82 9.58 -12.97
C VAL A 53 3.99 8.07 -12.94
N VAL A 54 3.69 7.47 -11.78
CA VAL A 54 3.75 6.03 -11.61
C VAL A 54 2.32 5.48 -11.67
N TYR A 55 2.12 4.47 -12.49
CA TYR A 55 0.83 3.83 -12.72
C TYR A 55 0.84 2.44 -12.10
N LEU A 56 -0.23 2.13 -11.38
CA LEU A 56 -0.44 0.81 -10.79
C LEU A 56 -1.76 0.26 -11.27
N LEU A 57 -1.72 -0.87 -11.96
CA LEU A 57 -2.91 -1.56 -12.46
C LEU A 57 -3.18 -2.80 -11.61
N ASN A 58 -4.38 -2.91 -11.06
CA ASN A 58 -4.86 -4.16 -10.49
C ASN A 58 -5.39 -5.01 -11.65
N VAL A 59 -4.71 -6.10 -11.97
CA VAL A 59 -5.02 -6.91 -13.14
C VAL A 59 -6.42 -7.53 -13.05
N LYS A 60 -6.83 -7.92 -11.85
CA LYS A 60 -8.12 -8.55 -11.62
C LYS A 60 -9.29 -7.59 -11.81
N SER A 61 -9.21 -6.41 -11.19
CA SER A 61 -10.30 -5.43 -11.21
C SER A 61 -10.17 -4.41 -12.34
N GLN A 62 -9.00 -4.32 -12.98
CA GLN A 62 -8.66 -3.31 -13.99
C GLN A 62 -8.65 -1.89 -13.43
N ALA A 63 -8.64 -1.73 -12.11
CA ALA A 63 -8.53 -0.43 -11.46
C ALA A 63 -7.10 0.10 -11.57
N VAL A 64 -6.97 1.39 -11.88
CA VAL A 64 -5.67 2.07 -12.02
C VAL A 64 -5.53 3.11 -10.92
N LYS A 65 -4.38 3.10 -10.24
CA LYS A 65 -3.97 4.14 -9.29
C LYS A 65 -2.73 4.83 -9.84
N THR A 66 -2.57 6.10 -9.52
CA THR A 66 -1.39 6.87 -9.92
C THR A 66 -0.72 7.49 -8.72
N TYR A 67 0.57 7.75 -8.84
CA TYR A 67 1.37 8.43 -7.82
C TYR A 67 2.39 9.32 -8.52
N ILE A 68 2.50 10.57 -8.08
CA ILE A 68 3.50 11.50 -8.61
C ILE A 68 4.76 11.35 -7.76
N ALA A 69 5.86 10.94 -8.39
CA ALA A 69 7.12 10.76 -7.70
C ALA A 69 7.57 12.06 -7.04
N ASP A 70 8.14 11.95 -5.84
CA ASP A 70 8.60 13.10 -5.08
C ASP A 70 9.93 13.65 -5.61
N GLU A 71 10.52 14.60 -4.90
CA GLU A 71 11.77 15.24 -5.32
C GLU A 71 12.96 14.28 -5.43
N ALA A 72 12.92 13.20 -4.67
CA ALA A 72 13.93 12.14 -4.72
C ALA A 72 13.56 11.03 -5.69
N GLY A 73 12.48 11.19 -6.46
CA GLY A 73 12.01 10.18 -7.41
C GLY A 73 11.29 9.02 -6.76
N ASN A 74 10.95 9.10 -5.49
CA ASN A 74 10.32 7.99 -4.78
C ASN A 74 8.81 7.94 -4.99
N TYR A 75 8.27 6.73 -4.97
CA TYR A 75 6.84 6.49 -5.06
C TYR A 75 6.43 5.39 -4.07
N ARG A 76 5.13 5.35 -3.73
CA ARG A 76 4.62 4.35 -2.80
C ARG A 76 3.13 4.12 -2.99
N PHE A 77 2.73 2.85 -3.06
CA PHE A 77 1.35 2.41 -3.03
C PHE A 77 1.16 1.48 -1.85
N SER A 78 0.28 1.83 -0.92
CA SER A 78 0.00 1.00 0.26
C SER A 78 -1.44 0.53 0.25
N GLY A 79 -1.78 -0.37 1.17
CA GLY A 79 -3.15 -0.86 1.30
C GLY A 79 -3.59 -1.73 0.14
N LEU A 80 -2.65 -2.41 -0.53
CA LEU A 80 -2.96 -3.22 -1.69
C LEU A 80 -3.39 -4.63 -1.29
N ASP A 81 -4.26 -5.23 -2.11
CA ASP A 81 -4.76 -6.58 -1.90
C ASP A 81 -3.67 -7.60 -2.21
N PRO A 82 -3.22 -8.41 -1.23
CA PRO A 82 -2.19 -9.40 -1.48
C PRO A 82 -2.64 -10.55 -2.38
N ASN A 83 -3.93 -10.68 -2.64
CA ASN A 83 -4.48 -11.74 -3.48
C ASN A 83 -4.67 -11.31 -4.94
N SER A 84 -4.26 -10.10 -5.29
CA SER A 84 -4.35 -9.59 -6.66
C SER A 84 -2.95 -9.46 -7.27
N ASP A 85 -2.87 -9.65 -8.59
CA ASP A 85 -1.68 -9.31 -9.35
C ASP A 85 -1.72 -7.83 -9.70
N TYR A 86 -0.56 -7.18 -9.67
CA TYR A 86 -0.42 -5.77 -10.00
C TYR A 86 0.64 -5.57 -11.06
N GLU A 87 0.43 -4.58 -11.92
CA GLU A 87 1.44 -4.12 -12.88
C GLU A 87 1.77 -2.68 -12.58
N VAL A 88 3.06 -2.36 -12.54
CA VAL A 88 3.55 -1.02 -12.22
C VAL A 88 4.53 -0.55 -13.29
N HIS A 89 4.38 0.70 -13.72
CA HIS A 89 5.32 1.36 -14.62
C HIS A 89 5.27 2.87 -14.37
N ALA A 90 6.28 3.58 -14.89
CA ALA A 90 6.38 5.02 -14.76
C ALA A 90 6.52 5.67 -16.13
N GLU A 91 6.05 6.91 -16.22
CA GLU A 91 6.19 7.75 -17.42
C GLU A 91 6.58 9.16 -17.02
N HIS A 92 7.41 9.79 -17.85
CA HIS A 92 7.79 11.18 -17.67
C HIS A 92 8.15 11.76 -19.04
N LEU A 93 7.32 12.69 -19.53
CA LEU A 93 7.51 13.28 -20.87
C LEU A 93 7.51 12.18 -21.94
N ASP A 94 8.56 12.08 -22.74
CA ASP A 94 8.70 11.04 -23.77
C ASP A 94 9.38 9.77 -23.28
N LEU A 95 9.54 9.64 -21.97
CA LEU A 95 10.20 8.48 -21.35
C LEU A 95 9.17 7.58 -20.67
N ALA A 96 9.46 6.29 -20.66
CA ALA A 96 8.65 5.30 -19.96
C ALA A 96 9.53 4.18 -19.43
N SER A 97 9.12 3.58 -18.32
CA SER A 97 9.78 2.38 -17.81
C SER A 97 9.11 1.13 -18.37
N PRO A 98 9.81 -0.02 -18.37
CA PRO A 98 9.13 -1.29 -18.58
C PRO A 98 8.08 -1.51 -17.49
N THR A 99 7.11 -2.35 -17.80
CA THR A 99 6.09 -2.75 -16.83
C THR A 99 6.62 -3.91 -15.98
N HIS A 100 6.51 -3.77 -14.66
CA HIS A 100 6.87 -4.81 -13.71
C HIS A 100 5.60 -5.41 -13.12
N THR A 101 5.58 -6.74 -13.01
CA THR A 101 4.44 -7.46 -12.44
C THR A 101 4.77 -7.91 -11.02
N VAL A 102 3.83 -7.66 -10.11
CA VAL A 102 3.88 -8.19 -8.74
C VAL A 102 2.77 -9.22 -8.63
N SER A 103 3.15 -10.48 -8.57
CA SER A 103 2.21 -11.60 -8.53
C SER A 103 1.57 -11.72 -7.15
N SER A 104 0.34 -12.24 -7.11
CA SER A 104 -0.32 -12.62 -5.87
C SER A 104 0.44 -13.71 -5.12
N TYR A 105 1.31 -14.45 -5.80
CA TYR A 105 2.15 -15.47 -5.19
C TYR A 105 3.41 -14.90 -4.55
N GLU A 106 3.68 -13.59 -4.71
CA GLU A 106 4.81 -12.95 -4.05
C GLU A 106 4.64 -13.05 -2.54
N SER A 107 5.66 -13.56 -1.84
CA SER A 107 5.58 -13.79 -0.38
C SER A 107 5.80 -12.52 0.43
N ARG A 108 6.48 -11.51 -0.13
CA ARG A 108 6.79 -10.28 0.58
C ARG A 108 5.59 -9.35 0.58
N ARG A 109 5.33 -8.74 1.72
CA ARG A 109 4.28 -7.72 1.82
C ARG A 109 4.75 -6.38 1.33
N ASP A 110 6.03 -6.10 1.51
CA ASP A 110 6.67 -4.84 1.14
C ASP A 110 7.59 -5.13 -0.04
N VAL A 111 7.21 -4.70 -1.23
CA VAL A 111 7.92 -5.00 -2.47
C VAL A 111 8.54 -3.73 -3.01
N GLU A 112 9.87 -3.73 -3.14
CA GLU A 112 10.60 -2.59 -3.71
C GLU A 112 10.87 -2.83 -5.19
N ILE A 113 10.51 -1.87 -6.04
CA ILE A 113 10.74 -1.93 -7.48
C ILE A 113 11.33 -0.61 -7.95
N ILE A 114 12.50 -0.68 -8.59
CA ILE A 114 13.14 0.47 -9.23
C ILE A 114 12.64 0.51 -10.67
N LEU A 115 12.11 1.66 -11.07
CA LEU A 115 11.58 1.88 -12.42
C LEU A 115 12.56 2.75 -13.21
N LYS A 116 13.16 2.18 -14.25
CA LYS A 116 14.11 2.90 -15.09
C LYS A 116 13.44 3.41 -16.35
N LEU A 117 13.50 4.72 -16.54
CA LEU A 117 12.92 5.38 -17.70
C LEU A 117 13.84 5.26 -18.90
N THR A 118 13.27 4.93 -20.04
CA THR A 118 13.94 4.94 -21.34
C THR A 118 13.00 5.61 -22.34
N HIS A 119 13.51 5.92 -23.52
CA HIS A 119 12.66 6.52 -24.56
C HIS A 119 11.54 5.54 -24.93
N LYS A 120 10.33 6.08 -25.06
CA LYS A 120 9.21 5.29 -25.54
C LYS A 120 9.49 4.82 -26.96
N LYS A 121 9.13 3.55 -27.24
CA LYS A 121 9.25 3.05 -28.60
C LYS A 121 8.25 3.77 -29.48
N ALA A 122 8.69 4.10 -30.70
CA ALA A 122 7.80 4.70 -31.67
C ALA A 122 6.63 3.76 -31.95
N ALA A 123 5.42 4.32 -32.04
CA ALA A 123 4.23 3.54 -32.40
C ALA A 123 4.30 3.16 -33.88
N HIS A 124 4.05 1.93 -34.19
CA HIS A 124 4.08 1.42 -35.56
C HIS A 124 2.80 0.75 -35.94
#